data_9e074a92847d9b460ce2de1c11f92f41
#
_entry.id   9e074a92847d9b460ce2de1c11f92f41
#
_cell.length_a   1.000
_cell.length_b   1.000
_cell.length_c   1.000
_cell.angle_alpha   90.00
_cell.angle_beta   90.00
_cell.angle_gamma   90.00
#
_symmetry.space_group_name_H-M   'P 1'
#
loop_
_entity.id
_entity.type
_entity.pdbx_description
1 polymer ?
#
loop_
_entity_poly.entity_id
_entity_poly.type
_entity_poly.pdbx_seq_one_letter_code
_entity_poly.pdbx_strand_id
1 'polypeptide(L)'
;NSFIIILPVLDLTHIHNYGIAFGLFSGMISSKMIILITSIVTIVIIYLLIEASNTVEKWGLTLIIAGAISNIFDRAINNYVLDFIYLHYKDFYWPAFNFADIYITVGVLMILFQVFKEFKNKITQ
;
A
#
# COMPACT_ATOMS: atom_id res chain seq x y z
N ASN A 1 5.35 21.01 -10.27
CA ASN A 1 4.81 19.67 -10.50
C ASN A 1 4.55 19.53 -11.99
N SER A 2 5.23 18.62 -12.65
CA SER A 2 4.97 18.27 -14.04
C SER A 2 3.86 17.21 -14.07
N PHE A 3 2.82 17.47 -14.85
CA PHE A 3 1.76 16.50 -15.11
C PHE A 3 1.86 16.04 -16.56
N ILE A 4 1.74 14.74 -16.78
CA ILE A 4 1.57 14.16 -18.12
C ILE A 4 0.18 13.55 -18.15
N ILE A 5 -0.70 14.13 -18.94
CA ILE A 5 -2.07 13.64 -19.13
C ILE A 5 -2.01 12.39 -20.00
N ILE A 6 -2.45 11.26 -19.48
CA ILE A 6 -2.53 9.98 -20.20
C ILE A 6 -3.95 9.72 -20.68
N LEU A 7 -4.93 9.92 -19.80
CA LEU A 7 -6.36 9.74 -20.06
C LEU A 7 -7.14 10.87 -19.38
N PRO A 8 -8.41 11.09 -19.75
CA PRO A 8 -9.25 12.11 -19.10
C PRO A 8 -9.40 11.96 -17.58
N VAL A 9 -9.01 10.80 -17.03
CA VAL A 9 -9.13 10.45 -15.60
C VAL A 9 -7.80 10.01 -14.98
N LEU A 10 -6.71 10.00 -15.75
CA LEU A 10 -5.40 9.50 -15.32
C LEU A 10 -4.28 10.42 -15.79
N ASP A 11 -3.55 10.95 -14.84
CA ASP A 11 -2.33 11.71 -15.07
C ASP A 11 -1.13 10.97 -14.47
N LEU A 12 0.04 11.18 -15.06
CA LEU A 12 1.31 10.89 -14.39
C LEU A 12 1.82 12.17 -13.76
N THR A 13 2.29 12.05 -12.54
CA THR A 13 2.82 13.16 -11.76
C THR A 13 4.14 12.76 -11.08
N HIS A 14 4.78 13.69 -10.43
CA HIS A 14 6.01 13.45 -9.66
C HIS A 14 5.84 14.07 -8.27
N ILE A 15 5.26 13.32 -7.35
CA ILE A 15 5.00 13.76 -5.99
C ILE A 15 5.90 13.00 -5.02
N HIS A 16 6.66 13.73 -4.20
CA HIS A 16 7.46 13.16 -3.12
C HIS A 16 6.57 12.96 -1.89
N ASN A 17 6.30 11.71 -1.55
CA ASN A 17 5.53 11.35 -0.36
C ASN A 17 6.46 11.16 0.83
N TYR A 18 6.42 12.10 1.76
CA TYR A 18 7.18 12.08 3.02
C TYR A 18 6.39 11.45 4.19
N GLY A 19 5.15 11.05 3.95
CA GLY A 19 4.29 10.35 4.90
C GLY A 19 4.17 8.85 4.60
N ILE A 20 3.04 8.28 4.99
CA ILE A 20 2.64 6.91 4.64
C ILE A 20 1.74 6.93 3.39
N ALA A 21 0.98 5.85 3.15
CA ALA A 21 0.06 5.77 2.02
C ALA A 21 -0.81 7.04 1.91
N PHE A 22 -0.99 7.54 0.68
CA PHE A 22 -1.75 8.76 0.36
C PHE A 22 -1.22 10.05 1.03
N GLY A 23 0.06 10.10 1.41
CA GLY A 23 0.68 11.26 2.02
C GLY A 23 0.25 11.53 3.47
N LEU A 24 -0.45 10.60 4.12
CA LEU A 24 -0.85 10.73 5.53
C LEU A 24 0.38 10.90 6.42
N PHE A 25 0.24 11.77 7.44
CA PHE A 25 1.31 12.13 8.40
C PHE A 25 2.56 12.76 7.77
N SER A 26 2.47 13.23 6.51
CA SER A 26 3.57 13.94 5.86
C SER A 26 3.97 15.17 6.68
N GLY A 27 5.26 15.26 7.02
CA GLY A 27 5.79 16.34 7.85
C GLY A 27 5.50 16.22 9.36
N MET A 28 4.67 15.28 9.80
CA MET A 28 4.37 15.04 11.23
C MET A 28 5.29 14.00 11.88
N ILE A 29 5.73 13.02 11.09
CA ILE A 29 6.57 11.90 11.54
C ILE A 29 7.83 11.88 10.67
N SER A 30 8.99 11.66 11.28
CA SER A 30 10.24 11.56 10.53
C SER A 30 10.27 10.32 9.63
N SER A 31 10.98 10.40 8.51
CA SER A 31 11.20 9.28 7.59
C SER A 31 11.77 8.04 8.30
N LYS A 32 12.70 8.24 9.22
CA LYS A 32 13.29 7.16 10.02
C LYS A 32 12.27 6.46 10.92
N MET A 33 11.36 7.22 11.51
CA MET A 33 10.29 6.66 12.34
C MET A 33 9.27 5.88 11.48
N ILE A 34 8.94 6.39 10.30
CA ILE A 34 8.07 5.67 9.35
C ILE A 34 8.73 4.36 8.93
N ILE A 35 10.01 4.36 8.58
CA ILE A 35 10.77 3.14 8.25
C ILE A 35 10.72 2.15 9.41
N LEU A 36 10.96 2.60 10.64
CA LEU A 36 10.92 1.73 11.82
C LEU A 36 9.54 1.10 12.01
N ILE A 37 8.48 1.90 12.01
CA ILE A 37 7.11 1.41 12.22
C ILE A 37 6.69 0.45 11.10
N THR A 38 6.91 0.82 9.84
CA THR A 38 6.53 -0.02 8.70
C THR A 38 7.35 -1.30 8.63
N SER A 39 8.62 -1.27 9.06
CA SER A 39 9.46 -2.47 9.17
C SER A 39 8.95 -3.43 10.24
N ILE A 40 8.55 -2.92 11.41
CA ILE A 40 7.96 -3.74 12.49
C ILE A 40 6.66 -4.39 12.00
N VAL A 41 5.77 -3.61 11.37
CA VAL A 41 4.52 -4.13 10.80
C VAL A 41 4.81 -5.20 9.74
N THR A 42 5.79 -4.97 8.86
CA THR A 42 6.18 -5.93 7.83
C THR A 42 6.69 -7.25 8.44
N ILE A 43 7.48 -7.20 9.51
CA ILE A 43 7.94 -8.40 10.24
C ILE A 43 6.75 -9.18 10.80
N VAL A 44 5.76 -8.51 11.38
CA VAL A 44 4.52 -9.16 11.86
C VAL A 44 3.78 -9.84 10.71
N ILE A 45 3.67 -9.18 9.55
CA ILE A 45 3.00 -9.75 8.37
C ILE A 45 3.78 -10.96 7.82
N ILE A 46 5.12 -10.93 7.84
CA ILE A 46 5.95 -12.09 7.48
C ILE A 46 5.68 -13.27 8.41
N TYR A 47 5.56 -13.02 9.71
CA TYR A 47 5.19 -14.07 10.67
C TYR A 47 3.81 -14.66 10.34
N LEU A 48 2.82 -13.82 10.06
CA LEU A 48 1.49 -14.28 9.65
C LEU A 48 1.54 -15.10 8.35
N LEU A 49 2.39 -14.74 7.40
CA LEU A 49 2.58 -15.51 6.17
C LEU A 49 3.14 -16.92 6.44
N ILE A 50 4.08 -17.05 7.37
CA ILE A 50 4.65 -18.33 7.77
C ILE A 50 3.57 -19.23 8.39
N GLU A 51 2.70 -18.69 9.21
CA GLU A 51 1.61 -19.41 9.88
C GLU A 51 0.39 -19.66 8.97
N ALA A 52 0.26 -18.94 7.86
CA ALA A 52 -0.89 -19.04 6.97
C ALA A 52 -0.98 -20.42 6.31
N SER A 53 -2.20 -20.95 6.24
CA SER A 53 -2.49 -22.25 5.57
C SER A 53 -3.28 -22.06 4.27
N ASN A 54 -4.09 -21.02 4.20
CA ASN A 54 -4.94 -20.74 3.05
C ASN A 54 -4.16 -20.07 1.91
N THR A 55 -4.37 -20.55 0.68
CA THR A 55 -3.65 -20.04 -0.50
C THR A 55 -3.97 -18.57 -0.80
N VAL A 56 -5.21 -18.13 -0.68
CA VAL A 56 -5.60 -16.72 -0.91
C VAL A 56 -4.96 -15.81 0.13
N GLU A 57 -4.96 -16.23 1.39
CA GLU A 57 -4.28 -15.52 2.48
C GLU A 57 -2.77 -15.39 2.21
N LYS A 58 -2.11 -16.46 1.83
CA LYS A 58 -0.67 -16.46 1.48
C LYS A 58 -0.36 -15.46 0.37
N TRP A 59 -1.13 -15.45 -0.71
CA TRP A 59 -0.95 -14.50 -1.81
C TRP A 59 -1.22 -13.07 -1.37
N GLY A 60 -2.28 -12.84 -0.60
CA GLY A 60 -2.60 -11.52 -0.06
C GLY A 60 -1.48 -10.96 0.81
N LEU A 61 -0.98 -11.75 1.76
CA LEU A 61 0.13 -11.36 2.63
C LEU A 61 1.43 -11.13 1.84
N THR A 62 1.71 -11.97 0.83
CA THR A 62 2.89 -11.81 -0.04
C THR A 62 2.85 -10.49 -0.79
N LEU A 63 1.70 -10.10 -1.35
CA LEU A 63 1.53 -8.81 -2.03
C LEU A 63 1.73 -7.63 -1.08
N ILE A 64 1.19 -7.69 0.12
CA ILE A 64 1.39 -6.66 1.14
C ILE A 64 2.87 -6.52 1.49
N ILE A 65 3.57 -7.62 1.72
CA ILE A 65 5.00 -7.63 2.05
C ILE A 65 5.82 -7.03 0.90
N ALA A 66 5.55 -7.43 -0.34
CA ALA A 66 6.25 -6.92 -1.51
C ALA A 66 6.10 -5.39 -1.63
N GLY A 67 4.88 -4.88 -1.50
CA GLY A 67 4.63 -3.43 -1.54
C GLY A 67 5.26 -2.69 -0.35
N ALA A 68 5.16 -3.24 0.85
CA ALA A 68 5.76 -2.65 2.05
C ALA A 68 7.28 -2.56 1.96
N ILE A 69 7.96 -3.63 1.53
CA ILE A 69 9.41 -3.64 1.35
C ILE A 69 9.84 -2.62 0.30
N SER A 70 9.12 -2.53 -0.83
CA SER A 70 9.41 -1.54 -1.86
C SER A 70 9.35 -0.10 -1.32
N ASN A 71 8.29 0.25 -0.60
CA ASN A 71 8.14 1.58 -0.01
C ASN A 71 9.17 1.86 1.10
N ILE A 72 9.54 0.86 1.89
CA ILE A 72 10.60 0.98 2.91
C ILE A 72 11.95 1.26 2.24
N PHE A 73 12.26 0.52 1.18
CA PHE A 73 13.52 0.68 0.42
C PHE A 73 13.64 2.07 -0.20
N ASP A 74 12.58 2.56 -0.84
CA ASP A 74 12.56 3.91 -1.40
C ASP A 74 12.81 4.98 -0.33
N ARG A 75 12.15 4.88 0.83
CA ARG A 75 12.38 5.82 1.94
C ARG A 75 13.78 5.73 2.52
N ALA A 76 14.35 4.54 2.59
CA ALA A 76 15.71 4.35 3.11
C ALA A 76 16.75 5.03 2.23
N ILE A 77 16.56 5.02 0.90
CA ILE A 77 17.49 5.63 -0.05
C ILE A 77 17.21 7.12 -0.25
N ASN A 78 15.95 7.49 -0.45
CA ASN A 78 15.55 8.82 -0.92
C ASN A 78 14.94 9.71 0.19
N ASN A 79 14.62 9.17 1.36
CA ASN A 79 13.83 9.78 2.43
C ASN A 79 12.35 10.06 2.07
N TYR A 80 11.91 9.67 0.89
CA TYR A 80 10.52 9.78 0.43
C TYR A 80 10.18 8.60 -0.47
N VAL A 81 8.89 8.42 -0.76
CA VAL A 81 8.40 7.53 -1.81
C VAL A 81 7.90 8.39 -2.98
N LEU A 82 8.24 8.00 -4.20
CA LEU A 82 7.73 8.65 -5.38
C LEU A 82 6.34 8.12 -5.70
N ASP A 83 5.34 9.01 -5.58
CA ASP A 83 3.96 8.74 -6.00
C ASP A 83 3.73 9.39 -7.36
N PHE A 84 3.39 8.58 -8.36
CA PHE A 84 3.35 9.02 -9.76
C PHE A 84 2.03 8.74 -10.47
N ILE A 85 1.11 8.01 -9.86
CA ILE A 85 -0.21 7.72 -10.42
C ILE A 85 -1.22 8.68 -9.79
N TYR A 86 -1.91 9.46 -10.63
CA TYR A 86 -2.85 10.46 -10.17
C TYR A 86 -4.18 10.29 -10.88
N LEU A 87 -5.15 9.72 -10.18
CA LEU A 87 -6.50 9.51 -10.68
C LEU A 87 -7.38 10.72 -10.36
N HIS A 88 -8.20 11.12 -11.32
CA HIS A 88 -9.15 12.21 -11.12
C HIS A 88 -10.42 12.01 -11.95
N TYR A 89 -11.50 12.61 -11.48
CA TYR A 89 -12.74 12.77 -12.24
C TYR A 89 -13.25 14.19 -12.06
N LYS A 90 -13.22 14.98 -13.15
CA LYS A 90 -13.44 16.44 -13.10
C LYS A 90 -12.52 17.09 -12.07
N ASP A 91 -13.08 17.79 -11.08
CA ASP A 91 -12.34 18.51 -10.04
C ASP A 91 -12.02 17.65 -8.81
N PHE A 92 -12.46 16.38 -8.79
CA PHE A 92 -12.13 15.44 -7.72
C PHE A 92 -10.86 14.67 -8.06
N TYR A 93 -9.87 14.77 -7.18
CA TYR A 93 -8.58 14.10 -7.30
C TYR A 93 -8.40 13.10 -6.18
N TRP A 94 -8.09 11.84 -6.55
CA TRP A 94 -7.64 10.84 -5.60
C TRP A 94 -6.19 11.14 -5.19
N PRO A 95 -5.78 10.94 -3.92
CA PRO A 95 -4.38 11.11 -3.53
C PRO A 95 -3.44 10.28 -4.41
N ALA A 96 -2.32 10.87 -4.84
CA ALA A 96 -1.36 10.19 -5.69
C ALA A 96 -0.79 8.93 -5.00
N PHE A 97 -0.45 7.93 -5.78
CA PHE A 97 0.05 6.64 -5.30
C PHE A 97 1.06 6.03 -6.28
N ASN A 98 1.62 4.87 -5.92
CA ASN A 98 2.57 4.12 -6.72
C ASN A 98 2.15 2.64 -6.84
N PHE A 99 2.92 1.82 -7.56
CA PHE A 99 2.61 0.41 -7.73
C PHE A 99 2.66 -0.39 -6.42
N ALA A 100 3.56 -0.04 -5.49
CA ALA A 100 3.61 -0.70 -4.19
C ALA A 100 2.29 -0.54 -3.41
N ASP A 101 1.66 0.63 -3.49
CA ASP A 101 0.34 0.90 -2.89
C ASP A 101 -0.76 0.02 -3.52
N ILE A 102 -0.67 -0.25 -4.83
CA ILE A 102 -1.58 -1.18 -5.52
C ILE A 102 -1.41 -2.60 -4.97
N TYR A 103 -0.17 -3.09 -4.82
CA TYR A 103 0.09 -4.41 -4.26
C TYR A 103 -0.44 -4.55 -2.84
N ILE A 104 -0.19 -3.55 -2.00
CA ILE A 104 -0.71 -3.53 -0.62
C ILE A 104 -2.24 -3.55 -0.63
N THR A 105 -2.88 -2.71 -1.44
CA THR A 105 -4.34 -2.62 -1.52
C THR A 105 -4.96 -3.93 -1.99
N VAL A 106 -4.45 -4.52 -3.07
CA VAL A 106 -4.93 -5.81 -3.58
C VAL A 106 -4.73 -6.91 -2.53
N GLY A 107 -3.58 -6.95 -1.87
CA GLY A 107 -3.30 -7.90 -0.81
C GLY A 107 -4.28 -7.79 0.36
N VAL A 108 -4.55 -6.57 0.83
CA VAL A 108 -5.55 -6.30 1.88
C VAL A 108 -6.94 -6.75 1.46
N LEU A 109 -7.36 -6.44 0.24
CA LEU A 109 -8.68 -6.87 -0.28
C LEU A 109 -8.79 -8.40 -0.33
N MET A 110 -7.73 -9.11 -0.72
CA MET A 110 -7.71 -10.58 -0.71
C MET A 110 -7.88 -11.13 0.70
N ILE A 111 -7.18 -10.58 1.69
CA ILE A 111 -7.32 -10.97 3.10
C ILE A 111 -8.75 -10.73 3.60
N LEU A 112 -9.29 -9.53 3.35
CA LEU A 112 -10.66 -9.19 3.75
C LEU A 112 -11.70 -10.12 3.12
N PHE A 113 -11.53 -10.45 1.83
CA PHE A 113 -12.40 -11.41 1.15
C PHE A 113 -12.36 -12.79 1.83
N GLN A 114 -11.18 -13.28 2.16
CA GLN A 114 -11.02 -14.58 2.82
C GLN A 114 -11.65 -14.59 4.21
N VAL A 115 -11.40 -13.55 5.02
CA VAL A 115 -12.01 -13.40 6.34
C VAL A 115 -13.54 -13.37 6.26
N PHE A 116 -14.08 -12.61 5.32
CA PHE A 116 -15.53 -12.54 5.10
C PHE A 116 -16.13 -13.89 4.71
N LYS A 117 -15.47 -14.62 3.82
CA LYS A 117 -15.89 -15.97 3.39
C LYS A 117 -15.92 -16.95 4.59
N GLU A 118 -14.89 -16.94 5.42
CA GLU A 118 -14.83 -17.79 6.61
C GLU A 118 -15.90 -17.43 7.63
N PHE A 119 -16.12 -16.15 7.85
CA PHE A 119 -17.19 -15.66 8.75
C PHE A 119 -18.58 -16.10 8.26
N LYS A 120 -18.87 -15.93 6.96
CA LYS A 120 -20.13 -16.38 6.36
C LYS A 120 -20.34 -17.89 6.55
N ASN A 121 -19.32 -18.70 6.30
CA ASN A 121 -19.40 -20.15 6.46
C ASN A 121 -19.71 -20.57 7.91
N LYS A 122 -19.19 -19.86 8.90
CA LYS A 122 -19.47 -20.12 10.32
C LYS A 122 -20.90 -19.80 10.74
N ILE A 123 -21.54 -18.82 10.10
CA ILE A 123 -22.92 -18.43 10.41
C ILE A 123 -23.93 -19.40 9.78
N THR A 124 -23.58 -20.00 8.65
CA THR A 124 -24.47 -20.89 7.90
C THR A 124 -24.40 -22.37 8.29
N GLN A 125 -23.58 -22.71 9.27
CA GLN A 125 -23.50 -24.03 9.92
C GLN A 125 -24.30 -24.05 11.20
#